data_d6f553348bb0e83db6e0deaa109685f7
#
_entry.id   d6f553348bb0e83db6e0deaa109685f7
#
_cell.length_a   1.000
_cell.length_b   1.000
_cell.length_c   1.000
_cell.angle_alpha   90.00
_cell.angle_beta   90.00
_cell.angle_gamma   90.00
#
_symmetry.space_group_name_H-M   'P 1'
#
loop_
_entity.id
_entity.type
_entity.pdbx_description
1 polymer ?
#
loop_
_entity_poly.entity_id
_entity_poly.type
_entity_poly.pdbx_seq_one_letter_code
_entity_poly.pdbx_strand_id
1 'polypeptide(L)'
;MTSALELRHVSKVYGSGPTEVHALRAVNLSVEREELVAVMGPSGSGKSTLLTIAGSLEEASIGQVLVDGVDLASVSRADQARMRRRSIGYVFQDFNLLPGLTAVENVTLPLELDGVRAKTARASGLKALEALDVAERADRYPDELSGGERQRVAIARAIVGERGLLLADEPTGALDSVNGEAVMRLLRSATQRGVAGVVVTHEAQLASWADRVVFLRDGQVVDQTVAPSGPDSLLAASDRR
;
A
#
# COMPACT_ATOMS: atom_id res chain seq x y z
N MET A 1 -13.20 3.13 -18.26
CA MET A 1 -12.48 2.17 -17.38
C MET A 1 -12.87 2.51 -15.96
N THR A 2 -13.15 1.55 -15.10
CA THR A 2 -13.50 1.80 -13.70
C THR A 2 -12.21 1.84 -12.88
N SER A 3 -11.98 2.96 -12.17
CA SER A 3 -10.84 3.12 -11.27
C SER A 3 -10.86 2.05 -10.17
N ALA A 4 -9.71 1.50 -9.83
CA ALA A 4 -9.59 0.54 -8.72
C ALA A 4 -9.74 1.23 -7.35
N LEU A 5 -9.30 2.48 -7.24
CA LEU A 5 -9.50 3.34 -6.08
C LEU A 5 -9.95 4.72 -6.54
N GLU A 6 -10.96 5.29 -5.85
CA GLU A 6 -11.37 6.67 -6.07
C GLU A 6 -11.73 7.33 -4.74
N LEU A 7 -11.09 8.46 -4.48
CA LEU A 7 -11.43 9.37 -3.39
C LEU A 7 -12.10 10.60 -3.97
N ARG A 8 -13.33 10.91 -3.52
CA ARG A 8 -14.13 12.06 -3.99
C ARG A 8 -14.34 13.01 -2.83
N HIS A 9 -13.67 14.17 -2.87
CA HIS A 9 -13.76 15.24 -1.86
C HIS A 9 -13.56 14.71 -0.42
N VAL A 10 -12.63 13.78 -0.25
CA VAL A 10 -12.40 13.12 1.03
C VAL A 10 -11.74 14.07 2.01
N SER A 11 -12.39 14.25 3.17
CA SER A 11 -11.83 14.97 4.31
C SER A 11 -11.79 14.08 5.54
N LYS A 12 -10.78 14.29 6.37
CA LYS A 12 -10.63 13.62 7.67
C LYS A 12 -10.29 14.61 8.75
N VAL A 13 -11.09 14.58 9.80
CA VAL A 13 -10.93 15.42 10.98
C VAL A 13 -10.81 14.51 12.19
N TYR A 14 -9.80 14.75 13.01
CA TYR A 14 -9.60 14.12 14.29
C TYR A 14 -9.84 15.10 15.42
N GLY A 15 -10.37 14.63 16.54
CA GLY A 15 -10.70 15.45 17.70
C GLY A 15 -11.95 16.29 17.50
N SER A 16 -12.13 17.28 18.35
CA SER A 16 -13.26 18.23 18.32
C SER A 16 -12.88 19.54 18.99
N GLY A 17 -13.50 20.64 18.55
CA GLY A 17 -13.29 21.98 19.11
C GLY A 17 -11.83 22.43 19.01
N PRO A 18 -11.20 22.97 20.08
CA PRO A 18 -9.83 23.54 19.99
C PRO A 18 -8.73 22.55 19.65
N THR A 19 -8.97 21.24 19.76
CA THR A 19 -8.01 20.16 19.44
C THR A 19 -8.27 19.51 18.09
N GLU A 20 -9.12 20.12 17.26
CA GLU A 20 -9.46 19.60 15.94
C GLU A 20 -8.27 19.65 14.99
N VAL A 21 -7.96 18.51 14.36
CA VAL A 21 -6.88 18.36 13.38
C VAL A 21 -7.47 17.89 12.06
N HIS A 22 -7.37 18.72 11.04
CA HIS A 22 -7.77 18.38 9.68
C HIS A 22 -6.63 17.63 8.98
N ALA A 23 -6.64 16.32 9.04
CA ALA A 23 -5.62 15.48 8.44
C ALA A 23 -5.75 15.39 6.91
N LEU A 24 -6.99 15.43 6.38
CA LEU A 24 -7.26 15.53 4.94
C LEU A 24 -8.34 16.61 4.70
N ARG A 25 -8.23 17.32 3.57
CA ARG A 25 -9.11 18.44 3.18
C ARG A 25 -9.53 18.30 1.71
N ALA A 26 -10.74 17.80 1.47
CA ALA A 26 -11.36 17.65 0.16
C ALA A 26 -10.44 17.00 -0.90
N VAL A 27 -9.73 15.93 -0.50
CA VAL A 27 -8.81 15.20 -1.37
C VAL A 27 -9.58 14.49 -2.47
N ASN A 28 -9.14 14.69 -3.72
CA ASN A 28 -9.58 13.94 -4.89
C ASN A 28 -8.39 13.15 -5.43
N LEU A 29 -8.54 11.85 -5.58
CA LEU A 29 -7.53 10.95 -6.10
C LEU A 29 -8.22 9.78 -6.80
N SER A 30 -7.85 9.48 -8.03
CA SER A 30 -8.23 8.24 -8.70
C SER A 30 -6.97 7.42 -8.99
N VAL A 31 -7.07 6.10 -8.91
CA VAL A 31 -5.98 5.17 -9.28
C VAL A 31 -6.60 4.10 -10.17
N GLU A 32 -6.06 4.00 -11.37
CA GLU A 32 -6.53 3.03 -12.35
C GLU A 32 -5.87 1.65 -12.11
N ARG A 33 -6.47 0.61 -12.69
CA ARG A 33 -5.79 -0.69 -12.73
C ARG A 33 -4.49 -0.58 -13.51
N GLU A 34 -3.49 -1.33 -13.10
CA GLU A 34 -2.14 -1.30 -13.68
C GLU A 34 -1.36 0.01 -13.43
N GLU A 35 -1.94 0.95 -12.70
CA GLU A 35 -1.29 2.19 -12.31
C GLU A 35 -0.61 2.06 -10.94
N LEU A 36 0.63 2.53 -10.83
CA LEU A 36 1.34 2.76 -9.58
C LEU A 36 1.42 4.26 -9.32
N VAL A 37 0.81 4.72 -8.25
CA VAL A 37 0.83 6.13 -7.81
C VAL A 37 1.73 6.26 -6.59
N ALA A 38 2.70 7.16 -6.64
CA ALA A 38 3.46 7.57 -5.46
C ALA A 38 2.82 8.80 -4.81
N VAL A 39 2.62 8.76 -3.51
CA VAL A 39 2.17 9.91 -2.71
C VAL A 39 3.34 10.42 -1.89
N MET A 40 3.78 11.64 -2.16
CA MET A 40 4.88 12.32 -1.50
C MET A 40 4.38 13.51 -0.68
N GLY A 41 5.20 13.97 0.25
CA GLY A 41 4.92 15.16 1.06
C GLY A 41 5.64 15.13 2.41
N PRO A 42 5.71 16.26 3.11
CA PRO A 42 6.37 16.33 4.43
C PRO A 42 5.69 15.44 5.47
N SER A 43 6.38 15.18 6.58
CA SER A 43 5.77 14.51 7.73
C SER A 43 4.54 15.27 8.22
N GLY A 44 3.49 14.56 8.60
CA GLY A 44 2.23 15.17 9.04
C GLY A 44 1.33 15.72 7.92
N SER A 45 1.68 15.57 6.63
CA SER A 45 0.83 16.06 5.53
C SER A 45 -0.46 15.26 5.28
N GLY A 46 -0.67 14.12 5.97
CA GLY A 46 -1.87 13.30 5.84
C GLY A 46 -1.71 12.03 5.01
N LYS A 47 -0.49 11.66 4.58
CA LYS A 47 -0.22 10.50 3.69
C LYS A 47 -0.71 9.16 4.27
N SER A 48 -0.32 8.84 5.51
CA SER A 48 -0.77 7.62 6.19
C SER A 48 -2.27 7.61 6.43
N THR A 49 -2.87 8.78 6.76
CA THR A 49 -4.32 8.93 6.88
C THR A 49 -5.02 8.66 5.54
N LEU A 50 -4.46 9.13 4.42
CA LEU A 50 -4.98 8.84 3.09
C LEU A 50 -4.98 7.33 2.83
N LEU A 51 -3.87 6.63 3.13
CA LEU A 51 -3.77 5.19 2.95
C LEU A 51 -4.71 4.41 3.88
N THR A 52 -4.85 4.78 5.16
CA THR A 52 -5.75 4.08 6.10
C THR A 52 -7.21 4.19 5.67
N ILE A 53 -7.61 5.34 5.14
CA ILE A 53 -8.95 5.56 4.60
C ILE A 53 -9.13 4.77 3.29
N ALA A 54 -8.19 4.84 2.36
CA ALA A 54 -8.22 4.06 1.12
C ALA A 54 -8.26 2.55 1.38
N GLY A 55 -7.57 2.09 2.45
CA GLY A 55 -7.54 0.71 2.91
C GLY A 55 -8.76 0.26 3.71
N SER A 56 -9.79 1.12 3.87
CA SER A 56 -10.97 0.83 4.71
C SER A 56 -10.61 0.49 6.17
N LEU A 57 -9.48 0.97 6.67
CA LEU A 57 -9.07 0.83 8.07
C LEU A 57 -9.68 1.94 8.93
N GLU A 58 -10.00 3.05 8.30
CA GLU A 58 -10.59 4.23 8.92
C GLU A 58 -11.65 4.85 8.01
N GLU A 59 -12.69 5.44 8.59
CA GLU A 59 -13.75 6.10 7.85
C GLU A 59 -13.38 7.57 7.56
N ALA A 60 -13.72 8.05 6.37
CA ALA A 60 -13.66 9.47 6.04
C ALA A 60 -14.68 10.24 6.88
N SER A 61 -14.36 11.49 7.27
CA SER A 61 -15.33 12.37 7.93
C SER A 61 -16.33 12.96 6.92
N ILE A 62 -15.87 13.23 5.71
CA ILE A 62 -16.68 13.78 4.60
C ILE A 62 -16.15 13.18 3.30
N GLY A 63 -17.01 13.08 2.29
CA GLY A 63 -16.65 12.59 0.95
C GLY A 63 -16.94 11.11 0.77
N GLN A 64 -16.48 10.54 -0.34
CA GLN A 64 -16.70 9.15 -0.72
C GLN A 64 -15.39 8.45 -1.04
N VAL A 65 -15.29 7.18 -0.66
CA VAL A 65 -14.17 6.31 -0.99
C VAL A 65 -14.71 5.09 -1.69
N LEU A 66 -14.34 4.92 -2.95
CA LEU A 66 -14.74 3.77 -3.74
C LEU A 66 -13.53 2.86 -4.01
N VAL A 67 -13.73 1.57 -3.79
CA VAL A 67 -12.77 0.51 -4.16
C VAL A 67 -13.49 -0.43 -5.13
N ASP A 68 -12.93 -0.60 -6.31
CA ASP A 68 -13.56 -1.33 -7.42
C ASP A 68 -15.02 -0.86 -7.69
N GLY A 69 -15.27 0.44 -7.58
CA GLY A 69 -16.59 1.05 -7.77
C GLY A 69 -17.56 0.88 -6.59
N VAL A 70 -17.17 0.20 -5.52
CA VAL A 70 -18.00 0.01 -4.30
C VAL A 70 -17.68 1.11 -3.30
N ASP A 71 -18.68 1.93 -2.95
CA ASP A 71 -18.55 2.93 -1.89
C ASP A 71 -18.44 2.24 -0.53
N LEU A 72 -17.31 2.45 0.15
CA LEU A 72 -17.01 1.82 1.43
C LEU A 72 -18.01 2.21 2.54
N ALA A 73 -18.59 3.42 2.48
CA ALA A 73 -19.59 3.86 3.44
C ALA A 73 -20.95 3.17 3.24
N SER A 74 -21.23 2.62 2.05
CA SER A 74 -22.50 1.98 1.71
C SER A 74 -22.58 0.51 2.12
N VAL A 75 -21.45 -0.11 2.48
CA VAL A 75 -21.38 -1.55 2.80
C VAL A 75 -21.21 -1.80 4.29
N SER A 76 -21.64 -2.98 4.74
CA SER A 76 -21.53 -3.36 6.14
C SER A 76 -20.04 -3.49 6.58
N ARG A 77 -19.80 -3.36 7.91
CA ARG A 77 -18.45 -3.60 8.47
C ARG A 77 -17.92 -5.00 8.14
N ALA A 78 -18.79 -5.99 8.05
CA ALA A 78 -18.43 -7.36 7.66
C ALA A 78 -17.96 -7.43 6.20
N ASP A 79 -18.63 -6.71 5.30
CA ASP A 79 -18.25 -6.63 3.90
C ASP A 79 -16.97 -5.80 3.70
N GLN A 80 -16.80 -4.70 4.42
CA GLN A 80 -15.54 -3.96 4.46
C GLN A 80 -14.38 -4.87 4.91
N ALA A 81 -14.58 -5.68 5.96
CA ALA A 81 -13.58 -6.64 6.42
C ALA A 81 -13.29 -7.72 5.36
N ARG A 82 -14.30 -8.14 4.60
CA ARG A 82 -14.13 -9.07 3.48
C ARG A 82 -13.33 -8.42 2.34
N MET A 83 -13.63 -7.17 1.97
CA MET A 83 -12.88 -6.42 0.96
C MET A 83 -11.41 -6.27 1.35
N ARG A 84 -11.09 -5.92 2.61
CA ARG A 84 -9.70 -5.88 3.10
C ARG A 84 -8.98 -7.22 2.94
N ARG A 85 -9.64 -8.34 3.21
CA ARG A 85 -9.02 -9.67 3.09
C ARG A 85 -8.83 -10.12 1.64
N ARG A 86 -9.74 -9.76 0.74
CA ARG A 86 -9.76 -10.26 -0.65
C ARG A 86 -9.12 -9.31 -1.65
N SER A 87 -9.44 -8.03 -1.55
CA SER A 87 -9.15 -7.06 -2.61
C SER A 87 -8.01 -6.12 -2.27
N ILE A 88 -7.73 -5.87 -0.98
CA ILE A 88 -6.75 -4.87 -0.55
C ILE A 88 -5.56 -5.54 0.11
N GLY A 89 -4.37 -5.32 -0.44
CA GLY A 89 -3.10 -5.61 0.23
C GLY A 89 -2.59 -4.34 0.93
N TYR A 90 -2.18 -4.45 2.19
CA TYR A 90 -1.67 -3.30 2.95
C TYR A 90 -0.30 -3.60 3.55
N VAL A 91 0.68 -2.78 3.25
CA VAL A 91 2.01 -2.76 3.86
C VAL A 91 2.06 -1.59 4.84
N PHE A 92 2.18 -1.88 6.13
CA PHE A 92 2.26 -0.88 7.20
C PHE A 92 3.72 -0.46 7.44
N GLN A 93 3.92 0.78 7.84
CA GLN A 93 5.22 1.32 8.21
C GLN A 93 5.89 0.50 9.33
N ASP A 94 5.14 0.10 10.36
CA ASP A 94 5.61 -0.69 11.50
C ASP A 94 5.43 -2.21 11.30
N PHE A 95 5.39 -2.68 10.03
CA PHE A 95 5.19 -4.07 9.62
C PHE A 95 3.86 -4.68 10.06
N ASN A 96 3.40 -4.41 11.28
CA ASN A 96 2.16 -4.92 11.89
C ASN A 96 2.05 -6.45 11.78
N LEU A 97 3.15 -7.17 12.05
CA LEU A 97 3.17 -8.62 12.14
C LEU A 97 2.64 -9.06 13.50
N LEU A 98 1.88 -10.14 13.51
CA LEU A 98 1.38 -10.76 14.75
C LEU A 98 2.50 -11.57 15.40
N PRO A 99 2.94 -11.24 16.64
CA PRO A 99 4.10 -11.86 17.26
C PRO A 99 3.88 -13.34 17.62
N GLY A 100 2.63 -13.76 17.79
CA GLY A 100 2.25 -15.15 18.07
C GLY A 100 2.14 -16.05 16.84
N LEU A 101 2.42 -15.54 15.64
CA LEU A 101 2.38 -16.26 14.37
C LEU A 101 3.76 -16.27 13.73
N THR A 102 4.13 -17.38 13.11
CA THR A 102 5.33 -17.47 12.27
C THR A 102 5.24 -16.58 11.03
N ALA A 103 6.33 -16.40 10.30
CA ALA A 103 6.35 -15.61 9.08
C ALA A 103 5.32 -16.10 8.06
N VAL A 104 5.26 -17.40 7.79
CA VAL A 104 4.30 -17.97 6.83
C VAL A 104 2.86 -17.82 7.33
N GLU A 105 2.60 -18.01 8.62
CA GLU A 105 1.26 -17.83 9.19
C GLU A 105 0.80 -16.36 9.14
N ASN A 106 1.70 -15.41 9.38
CA ASN A 106 1.40 -13.99 9.15
C ASN A 106 0.99 -13.72 7.69
N VAL A 107 1.70 -14.33 6.73
CA VAL A 107 1.41 -14.17 5.30
C VAL A 107 0.09 -14.83 4.92
N THR A 108 -0.21 -16.03 5.44
CA THR A 108 -1.40 -16.80 5.07
C THR A 108 -2.67 -16.34 5.77
N LEU A 109 -2.55 -15.61 6.88
CA LEU A 109 -3.67 -15.19 7.70
C LEU A 109 -4.86 -14.60 6.92
N PRO A 110 -4.68 -13.68 5.95
CA PRO A 110 -5.81 -13.15 5.19
C PRO A 110 -6.55 -14.22 4.38
N LEU A 111 -5.84 -15.22 3.86
CA LEU A 111 -6.41 -16.34 3.09
C LEU A 111 -7.20 -17.27 3.99
N GLU A 112 -6.65 -17.60 5.16
CA GLU A 112 -7.28 -18.50 6.13
C GLU A 112 -8.55 -17.88 6.73
N LEU A 113 -8.51 -16.59 7.06
CA LEU A 113 -9.68 -15.82 7.51
C LEU A 113 -10.77 -15.71 6.42
N ASP A 114 -10.39 -15.89 5.15
CA ASP A 114 -11.32 -15.93 4.02
C ASP A 114 -11.78 -17.37 3.67
N GLY A 115 -11.39 -18.36 4.47
CA GLY A 115 -11.83 -19.76 4.35
C GLY A 115 -11.00 -20.61 3.40
N VAL A 116 -9.83 -20.15 2.95
CA VAL A 116 -8.90 -20.97 2.17
C VAL A 116 -8.32 -22.07 3.07
N ARG A 117 -8.31 -23.30 2.58
CA ARG A 117 -7.76 -24.45 3.34
C ARG A 117 -6.28 -24.20 3.70
N ALA A 118 -5.89 -24.47 4.94
CA ALA A 118 -4.55 -24.22 5.47
C ALA A 118 -3.41 -24.73 4.57
N LYS A 119 -3.53 -25.94 4.01
CA LYS A 119 -2.54 -26.49 3.07
C LYS A 119 -2.37 -25.63 1.82
N THR A 120 -3.46 -25.14 1.25
CA THR A 120 -3.45 -24.27 0.05
C THR A 120 -2.92 -22.89 0.42
N ALA A 121 -3.37 -22.32 1.54
CA ALA A 121 -2.90 -21.03 2.04
C ALA A 121 -1.39 -21.07 2.29
N ARG A 122 -0.87 -22.11 2.97
CA ARG A 122 0.56 -22.28 3.21
C ARG A 122 1.37 -22.35 1.90
N ALA A 123 0.91 -23.09 0.90
CA ALA A 123 1.58 -23.16 -0.40
C ALA A 123 1.65 -21.78 -1.09
N SER A 124 0.56 -21.00 -1.02
CA SER A 124 0.53 -19.62 -1.55
C SER A 124 1.43 -18.69 -0.73
N GLY A 125 1.44 -18.82 0.59
CA GLY A 125 2.30 -18.04 1.48
C GLY A 125 3.79 -18.30 1.22
N LEU A 126 4.20 -19.54 1.05
CA LEU A 126 5.59 -19.90 0.72
C LEU A 126 6.03 -19.30 -0.61
N LYS A 127 5.17 -19.33 -1.64
CA LYS A 127 5.46 -18.68 -2.94
C LYS A 127 5.61 -17.16 -2.79
N ALA A 128 4.80 -16.52 -1.94
CA ALA A 128 4.91 -15.09 -1.69
C ALA A 128 6.21 -14.75 -0.93
N LEU A 129 6.64 -15.58 0.02
CA LEU A 129 7.91 -15.44 0.73
C LEU A 129 9.12 -15.68 -0.20
N GLU A 130 9.02 -16.66 -1.10
CA GLU A 130 10.05 -16.97 -2.10
C GLU A 130 10.27 -15.78 -3.06
N ALA A 131 9.20 -15.14 -3.52
CA ALA A 131 9.27 -13.96 -4.39
C ALA A 131 9.99 -12.76 -3.74
N LEU A 132 10.23 -12.82 -2.43
CA LEU A 132 10.89 -11.78 -1.61
C LEU A 132 12.18 -12.29 -0.95
N ASP A 133 12.71 -13.42 -1.40
CA ASP A 133 13.95 -14.02 -0.88
C ASP A 133 13.96 -14.18 0.66
N VAL A 134 12.82 -14.63 1.24
CA VAL A 134 12.67 -14.81 2.69
C VAL A 134 11.98 -16.13 3.05
N ALA A 135 11.85 -17.06 2.09
CA ALA A 135 11.19 -18.35 2.29
C ALA A 135 11.89 -19.23 3.36
N GLU A 136 13.20 -19.11 3.51
CA GLU A 136 13.97 -19.85 4.54
C GLU A 136 13.61 -19.42 5.97
N ARG A 137 12.93 -18.30 6.14
CA ARG A 137 12.43 -17.76 7.41
C ARG A 137 10.97 -18.09 7.68
N ALA A 138 10.33 -18.92 6.85
CA ALA A 138 8.89 -19.20 6.89
C ALA A 138 8.38 -19.60 8.27
N ASP A 139 9.14 -20.41 9.00
CA ASP A 139 8.77 -20.95 10.32
C ASP A 139 9.35 -20.14 11.50
N ARG A 140 9.95 -18.95 11.24
CA ARG A 140 10.44 -18.05 12.28
C ARG A 140 9.36 -17.10 12.77
N TYR A 141 9.42 -16.73 14.04
CA TYR A 141 8.57 -15.71 14.64
C TYR A 141 9.12 -14.30 14.36
N PRO A 142 8.30 -13.24 14.42
CA PRO A 142 8.72 -11.88 14.10
C PRO A 142 9.90 -11.35 14.92
N ASP A 143 10.06 -11.78 16.16
CA ASP A 143 11.19 -11.41 17.05
C ASP A 143 12.51 -12.10 16.66
N GLU A 144 12.45 -13.19 15.92
CA GLU A 144 13.61 -13.89 15.38
C GLU A 144 14.07 -13.32 14.01
N LEU A 145 13.33 -12.36 13.45
CA LEU A 145 13.59 -11.76 12.15
C LEU A 145 14.27 -10.40 12.27
N SER A 146 15.21 -10.12 11.38
CA SER A 146 15.75 -8.76 11.19
C SER A 146 14.67 -7.79 10.72
N GLY A 147 14.93 -6.47 10.80
CA GLY A 147 14.01 -5.45 10.30
C GLY A 147 13.65 -5.64 8.83
N GLY A 148 14.65 -5.90 7.99
CA GLY A 148 14.46 -6.16 6.56
C GLY A 148 13.68 -7.46 6.27
N GLU A 149 13.91 -8.53 7.04
CA GLU A 149 13.13 -9.77 6.91
C GLU A 149 11.67 -9.54 7.31
N ARG A 150 11.40 -8.82 8.42
CA ARG A 150 10.03 -8.43 8.81
C ARG A 150 9.33 -7.62 7.73
N GLN A 151 10.04 -6.67 7.12
CA GLN A 151 9.49 -5.87 6.01
C GLN A 151 9.08 -6.76 4.84
N ARG A 152 9.96 -7.69 4.41
CA ARG A 152 9.66 -8.62 3.32
C ARG A 152 8.49 -9.55 3.65
N VAL A 153 8.38 -10.03 4.89
CA VAL A 153 7.21 -10.80 5.35
C VAL A 153 5.92 -9.97 5.30
N ALA A 154 5.95 -8.70 5.72
CA ALA A 154 4.80 -7.81 5.66
C ALA A 154 4.36 -7.53 4.20
N ILE A 155 5.31 -7.39 3.28
CA ILE A 155 5.03 -7.25 1.85
C ILE A 155 4.46 -8.55 1.27
N ALA A 156 5.03 -9.72 1.63
CA ALA A 156 4.49 -11.03 1.23
C ALA A 156 3.02 -11.18 1.64
N ARG A 157 2.66 -10.75 2.87
CA ARG A 157 1.28 -10.73 3.35
C ARG A 157 0.38 -9.81 2.52
N ALA A 158 0.90 -8.68 2.06
CA ALA A 158 0.12 -7.75 1.25
C ALA A 158 -0.16 -8.26 -0.17
N ILE A 159 0.77 -9.03 -0.76
CA ILE A 159 0.65 -9.52 -2.14
C ILE A 159 0.09 -10.94 -2.26
N VAL A 160 -0.06 -11.68 -1.15
CA VAL A 160 -0.58 -13.06 -1.18
C VAL A 160 -2.03 -13.09 -1.65
N GLY A 161 -2.36 -14.01 -2.54
CA GLY A 161 -3.70 -14.14 -3.14
C GLY A 161 -3.94 -13.16 -4.30
N GLU A 162 -5.21 -12.98 -4.65
CA GLU A 162 -5.63 -12.10 -5.75
C GLU A 162 -5.99 -10.73 -5.19
N ARG A 163 -5.09 -9.76 -5.32
CA ARG A 163 -5.31 -8.37 -4.88
C ARG A 163 -5.67 -7.49 -6.07
N GLY A 164 -6.65 -6.59 -5.89
CA GLY A 164 -6.98 -5.55 -6.86
C GLY A 164 -6.28 -4.22 -6.56
N LEU A 165 -5.95 -3.99 -5.27
CA LEU A 165 -5.35 -2.75 -4.78
C LEU A 165 -4.23 -3.06 -3.79
N LEU A 166 -3.05 -2.46 -3.97
CA LEU A 166 -1.93 -2.49 -3.03
C LEU A 166 -1.72 -1.09 -2.46
N LEU A 167 -1.68 -1.00 -1.14
CA LEU A 167 -1.40 0.22 -0.39
C LEU A 167 -0.14 0.00 0.44
N ALA A 168 0.86 0.84 0.28
CA ALA A 168 2.14 0.68 0.96
C ALA A 168 2.59 1.99 1.62
N ASP A 169 2.70 1.99 2.93
CA ASP A 169 3.18 3.11 3.72
C ASP A 169 4.67 2.90 4.05
N GLU A 170 5.55 3.69 3.41
CA GLU A 170 7.01 3.63 3.56
C GLU A 170 7.57 2.20 3.44
N PRO A 171 7.26 1.44 2.36
CA PRO A 171 7.53 0.00 2.28
C PRO A 171 9.02 -0.37 2.26
N THR A 172 9.90 0.61 2.20
CA THR A 172 11.35 0.45 2.10
C THR A 172 12.11 1.03 3.28
N GLY A 173 11.41 1.67 4.22
CA GLY A 173 12.03 2.44 5.32
C GLY A 173 12.97 1.65 6.25
N ALA A 174 12.86 0.31 6.29
CA ALA A 174 13.74 -0.57 7.06
C ALA A 174 14.74 -1.35 6.18
N LEU A 175 14.87 -1.01 4.90
CA LEU A 175 15.70 -1.70 3.92
C LEU A 175 16.86 -0.80 3.46
N ASP A 176 17.97 -1.41 3.10
CA ASP A 176 19.01 -0.72 2.31
C ASP A 176 18.52 -0.44 0.88
N SER A 177 19.24 0.39 0.15
CA SER A 177 18.84 0.84 -1.19
C SER A 177 18.63 -0.30 -2.17
N VAL A 178 19.44 -1.35 -2.13
CA VAL A 178 19.35 -2.51 -3.06
C VAL A 178 18.07 -3.31 -2.79
N ASN A 179 17.80 -3.59 -1.51
CA ASN A 179 16.58 -4.28 -1.10
C ASN A 179 15.34 -3.41 -1.31
N GLY A 180 15.46 -2.08 -1.12
CA GLY A 180 14.39 -1.12 -1.39
C GLY A 180 13.97 -1.11 -2.87
N GLU A 181 14.94 -1.09 -3.78
CA GLU A 181 14.65 -1.19 -5.23
C GLU A 181 14.02 -2.53 -5.62
N ALA A 182 14.46 -3.65 -5.00
CA ALA A 182 13.85 -4.95 -5.23
C ALA A 182 12.35 -4.97 -4.84
N VAL A 183 12.00 -4.33 -3.73
CA VAL A 183 10.60 -4.16 -3.30
C VAL A 183 9.81 -3.32 -4.30
N MET A 184 10.35 -2.18 -4.73
CA MET A 184 9.65 -1.32 -5.72
C MET A 184 9.46 -2.06 -7.04
N ARG A 185 10.44 -2.83 -7.49
CA ARG A 185 10.34 -3.69 -8.69
C ARG A 185 9.23 -4.72 -8.56
N LEU A 186 9.08 -5.33 -7.37
CA LEU A 186 8.02 -6.28 -7.09
C LEU A 186 6.64 -5.61 -7.13
N LEU A 187 6.48 -4.45 -6.47
CA LEU A 187 5.23 -3.68 -6.49
C LEU A 187 4.88 -3.27 -7.92
N ARG A 188 5.85 -2.79 -8.68
CA ARG A 188 5.67 -2.46 -10.11
C ARG A 188 5.26 -3.68 -10.93
N SER A 189 5.89 -4.83 -10.72
CA SER A 189 5.52 -6.09 -11.39
C SER A 189 4.10 -6.54 -11.02
N ALA A 190 3.64 -6.28 -9.80
CA ALA A 190 2.26 -6.58 -9.39
C ALA A 190 1.27 -5.67 -10.14
N THR A 191 1.56 -4.36 -10.25
CA THR A 191 0.68 -3.44 -10.99
C THR A 191 0.58 -3.81 -12.46
N GLN A 192 1.67 -4.17 -13.12
CA GLN A 192 1.67 -4.63 -14.52
C GLN A 192 0.84 -5.90 -14.77
N ARG A 193 0.39 -6.58 -13.72
CA ARG A 193 -0.50 -7.75 -13.78
C ARG A 193 -1.95 -7.45 -13.42
N GLY A 194 -2.36 -6.20 -13.51
CA GLY A 194 -3.74 -5.78 -13.29
C GLY A 194 -4.06 -5.22 -11.90
N VAL A 195 -3.05 -5.11 -11.01
CA VAL A 195 -3.22 -4.54 -9.66
C VAL A 195 -3.03 -3.03 -9.71
N ALA A 196 -3.84 -2.26 -8.98
CA ALA A 196 -3.58 -0.85 -8.73
C ALA A 196 -2.67 -0.69 -7.51
N GLY A 197 -1.76 0.29 -7.51
CA GLY A 197 -0.83 0.52 -6.42
C GLY A 197 -0.79 1.97 -5.94
N VAL A 198 -0.78 2.18 -4.62
CA VAL A 198 -0.47 3.47 -3.99
C VAL A 198 0.69 3.26 -3.02
N VAL A 199 1.78 3.97 -3.24
CA VAL A 199 2.97 3.93 -2.37
C VAL A 199 3.19 5.31 -1.76
N VAL A 200 3.23 5.38 -0.45
CA VAL A 200 3.71 6.56 0.27
C VAL A 200 5.21 6.44 0.47
N THR A 201 5.95 7.44 0.06
CA THR A 201 7.39 7.53 0.29
C THR A 201 7.84 8.99 0.34
N HIS A 202 8.91 9.25 1.05
CA HIS A 202 9.61 10.54 1.04
C HIS A 202 10.85 10.53 0.12
N GLU A 203 11.20 9.37 -0.44
CA GLU A 203 12.36 9.18 -1.31
C GLU A 203 11.99 9.37 -2.78
N ALA A 204 12.55 10.42 -3.41
CA ALA A 204 12.28 10.73 -4.82
C ALA A 204 12.72 9.60 -5.78
N GLN A 205 13.81 8.88 -5.43
CA GLN A 205 14.30 7.75 -6.22
C GLN A 205 13.25 6.63 -6.27
N LEU A 206 12.60 6.32 -5.14
CA LEU A 206 11.55 5.29 -5.09
C LEU A 206 10.27 5.77 -5.76
N ALA A 207 9.93 7.05 -5.64
CA ALA A 207 8.78 7.63 -6.33
C ALA A 207 8.92 7.58 -7.86
N SER A 208 10.15 7.54 -8.40
CA SER A 208 10.39 7.44 -9.85
C SER A 208 9.95 6.09 -10.48
N TRP A 209 9.68 5.08 -9.66
CA TRP A 209 9.09 3.81 -10.12
C TRP A 209 7.59 3.90 -10.41
N ALA A 210 6.93 4.97 -9.94
CA ALA A 210 5.50 5.17 -10.13
C ALA A 210 5.19 5.79 -11.51
N ASP A 211 3.98 5.54 -12.02
CA ASP A 211 3.49 6.17 -13.25
C ASP A 211 3.15 7.64 -13.02
N ARG A 212 2.78 7.99 -11.77
CA ARG A 212 2.38 9.33 -11.38
C ARG A 212 2.79 9.59 -9.94
N VAL A 213 3.21 10.82 -9.67
CA VAL A 213 3.51 11.30 -8.32
C VAL A 213 2.47 12.34 -7.91
N VAL A 214 1.90 12.17 -6.73
CA VAL A 214 0.94 13.08 -6.10
C VAL A 214 1.62 13.72 -4.90
N PHE A 215 1.63 15.05 -4.84
CA PHE A 215 2.20 15.79 -3.71
C PHE A 215 1.09 16.21 -2.75
N LEU A 216 1.19 15.71 -1.52
CA LEU A 216 0.27 16.02 -0.42
C LEU A 216 0.92 17.02 0.54
N ARG A 217 0.22 18.10 0.84
CA ARG A 217 0.67 19.12 1.81
C ARG A 217 -0.53 19.64 2.59
N ASP A 218 -0.41 19.68 3.92
CA ASP A 218 -1.45 20.19 4.83
C ASP A 218 -2.83 19.56 4.58
N GLY A 219 -2.84 18.26 4.27
CA GLY A 219 -4.05 17.49 3.98
C GLY A 219 -4.64 17.69 2.59
N GLN A 220 -3.97 18.43 1.68
CA GLN A 220 -4.45 18.71 0.33
C GLN A 220 -3.48 18.20 -0.74
N VAL A 221 -4.02 17.77 -1.88
CA VAL A 221 -3.22 17.52 -3.08
C VAL A 221 -2.87 18.86 -3.69
N VAL A 222 -1.57 19.20 -3.69
CA VAL A 222 -1.08 20.49 -4.19
C VAL A 222 -0.51 20.41 -5.60
N ASP A 223 -0.05 19.21 -6.03
CA ASP A 223 0.50 18.99 -7.35
C ASP A 223 0.39 17.52 -7.75
N GLN A 224 0.37 17.24 -9.05
CA GLN A 224 0.40 15.89 -9.61
C GLN A 224 1.27 15.90 -10.86
N THR A 225 2.28 15.05 -10.89
CA THR A 225 3.16 14.91 -12.05
C THR A 225 3.07 13.50 -12.60
N VAL A 226 3.02 13.38 -13.92
CA VAL A 226 3.26 12.09 -14.58
C VAL A 226 4.76 11.84 -14.52
N ALA A 227 5.19 10.78 -13.85
CA ALA A 227 6.59 10.43 -13.84
C ALA A 227 7.02 10.05 -15.26
N PRO A 228 8.20 10.49 -15.72
CA PRO A 228 8.76 9.99 -16.97
C PRO A 228 8.93 8.47 -16.84
N SER A 229 8.53 7.72 -17.86
CA SER A 229 8.43 6.26 -17.85
C SER A 229 9.78 5.58 -17.52
N GLY A 230 10.00 5.20 -16.25
CA GLY A 230 11.12 4.40 -15.76
C GLY A 230 12.39 5.17 -15.39
N PRO A 231 13.31 4.52 -14.63
CA PRO A 231 14.54 5.14 -14.15
C PRO A 231 15.48 5.61 -15.27
N ASP A 232 15.40 5.02 -16.47
CA ASP A 232 16.21 5.42 -17.63
C ASP A 232 15.83 6.78 -18.25
N SER A 233 14.62 7.29 -17.96
CA SER A 233 14.17 8.57 -18.50
C SER A 233 14.77 9.79 -17.77
N LEU A 234 15.28 9.61 -16.55
CA LEU A 234 15.99 10.66 -15.81
C LEU A 234 17.38 10.92 -16.41
N LEU A 235 17.98 9.94 -17.09
CA LEU A 235 19.25 10.06 -17.78
C LEU A 235 19.09 10.81 -19.12
N ALA A 236 17.95 10.70 -19.79
CA ALA A 236 17.67 11.36 -21.06
C ALA A 236 17.42 12.88 -20.91
N ALA A 237 17.08 13.36 -19.71
CA ALA A 237 16.84 14.79 -19.45
C ALA A 237 18.16 15.59 -19.27
N SER A 238 19.30 14.96 -19.02
CA SER A 238 20.59 15.63 -18.83
C SER A 238 21.31 16.02 -20.14
N ASP A 239 20.90 15.47 -21.29
CA ASP A 239 21.53 15.70 -22.59
C ASP A 239 20.91 16.85 -23.40
N ARG A 240 20.01 17.63 -22.81
CA ARG A 240 19.40 18.83 -23.44
C ARG A 240 19.73 20.11 -22.69
N ARG A 241 21.01 20.42 -22.58
CA ARG A 241 21.47 21.76 -22.26
C ARG A 241 22.66 22.14 -23.14
#